data_c95610dba2b2c975f1cacbf5a35fdf39
#
_entry.id   c95610dba2b2c975f1cacbf5a35fdf39
#
_cell.length_a   1.000
_cell.length_b   1.000
_cell.length_c   1.000
_cell.angle_alpha   90.00
_cell.angle_beta   90.00
_cell.angle_gamma   90.00
#
_symmetry.space_group_name_H-M   'P 1'
#
loop_
_entity.id
_entity.type
_entity.pdbx_description
1 polymer ?
#
loop_
_entity_poly.entity_id
_entity_poly.type
_entity_poly.pdbx_seq_one_letter_code
_entity_poly.pdbx_strand_id
1 'polypeptide(L)'
;KPKTRELIPGGGVSFHHHEVVGARMAKERLKALRFSNEIVDDVSALVFLHLRFHGYGTGEWTDSAVRRYIRDAEHQLIHLHVLTRADCTTRNARKAEGLAKTYDSLEARIALLMEQEELEKIRPDLDGLEIMAILGISPSPIVGRAYQYLLDLRMDRGPLGAEAAEAELLNWWSLNKPKI
;
A
#
# COMPACT_ATOMS: atom_id res chain seq x y z
N LYS A 1 -9.01 -13.91 14.49
CA LYS A 1 -8.10 -14.02 15.67
C LYS A 1 -8.02 -15.45 16.25
N PRO A 2 -9.10 -16.23 16.54
CA PRO A 2 -8.93 -17.55 17.16
C PRO A 2 -8.04 -18.54 16.40
N LYS A 3 -8.08 -18.54 15.06
CA LYS A 3 -7.27 -19.44 14.22
C LYS A 3 -5.77 -19.14 14.19
N THR A 4 -5.36 -17.95 14.64
CA THR A 4 -3.95 -17.49 14.67
C THR A 4 -3.50 -17.19 16.09
N ARG A 5 -4.21 -17.74 17.08
CA ARG A 5 -3.89 -17.56 18.49
C ARG A 5 -2.70 -18.44 18.87
N GLU A 6 -1.65 -17.83 19.36
CA GLU A 6 -0.45 -18.48 19.85
C GLU A 6 -0.13 -18.00 21.27
N LEU A 7 0.33 -18.88 22.13
CA LEU A 7 0.82 -18.54 23.47
C LEU A 7 2.28 -18.11 23.35
N ILE A 8 2.61 -16.97 23.95
CA ILE A 8 3.97 -16.45 23.97
C ILE A 8 4.70 -17.01 25.17
N PRO A 9 5.95 -17.54 25.02
CA PRO A 9 6.79 -17.91 26.16
C PRO A 9 6.94 -16.72 27.12
N GLY A 10 6.69 -16.93 28.42
CA GLY A 10 6.73 -15.86 29.41
C GLY A 10 5.38 -15.19 29.69
N GLY A 11 4.32 -15.60 29.02
CA GLY A 11 2.94 -15.15 29.21
C GLY A 11 2.45 -14.19 28.14
N GLY A 12 1.18 -14.27 27.85
CA GLY A 12 0.52 -13.47 26.81
C GLY A 12 0.06 -14.30 25.62
N VAL A 13 -0.62 -13.65 24.69
CA VAL A 13 -1.17 -14.27 23.48
C VAL A 13 -0.85 -13.39 22.29
N SER A 14 -0.35 -13.99 21.22
CA SER A 14 -0.21 -13.34 19.91
C SER A 14 -1.28 -13.80 18.93
N PHE A 15 -1.45 -13.05 17.87
CA PHE A 15 -2.37 -13.31 16.77
C PHE A 15 -1.70 -12.96 15.44
N HIS A 16 -0.45 -13.42 15.25
CA HIS A 16 0.31 -13.12 14.05
C HIS A 16 -0.43 -13.54 12.78
N HIS A 17 -0.32 -12.72 11.73
CA HIS A 17 -0.92 -12.95 10.40
C HIS A 17 -2.44 -13.15 10.40
N HIS A 18 -3.15 -12.61 11.42
CA HIS A 18 -4.61 -12.74 11.44
C HIS A 18 -5.29 -11.95 10.33
N GLU A 19 -4.65 -10.91 9.79
CA GLU A 19 -5.08 -10.15 8.63
C GLU A 19 -5.08 -11.02 7.36
N VAL A 20 -4.04 -11.81 7.13
CA VAL A 20 -3.93 -12.72 5.98
C VAL A 20 -4.97 -13.84 6.06
N VAL A 21 -5.04 -14.50 7.22
CA VAL A 21 -6.00 -15.59 7.46
C VAL A 21 -7.43 -15.04 7.41
N GLY A 22 -7.65 -13.87 8.00
CA GLY A 22 -8.95 -13.19 8.02
C GLY A 22 -9.43 -12.83 6.63
N ALA A 23 -8.59 -12.25 5.78
CA ALA A 23 -8.91 -11.91 4.41
C ALA A 23 -9.34 -13.14 3.60
N ARG A 24 -8.59 -14.25 3.69
CA ARG A 24 -8.95 -15.50 3.04
C ARG A 24 -10.30 -16.03 3.52
N MET A 25 -10.53 -16.02 4.83
CA MET A 25 -11.81 -16.47 5.40
C MET A 25 -12.98 -15.58 4.97
N ALA A 26 -12.78 -14.26 4.90
CA ALA A 26 -13.78 -13.32 4.41
C ALA A 26 -14.12 -13.63 2.95
N LYS A 27 -13.10 -13.79 2.10
CA LYS A 27 -13.25 -14.14 0.69
C LYS A 27 -14.05 -15.42 0.47
N GLU A 28 -13.70 -16.49 1.17
CA GLU A 28 -14.40 -17.77 1.10
C GLU A 28 -15.87 -17.64 1.56
N ARG A 29 -16.09 -16.94 2.67
CA ARG A 29 -17.44 -16.77 3.24
C ARG A 29 -18.36 -15.93 2.37
N LEU A 30 -17.85 -14.80 1.83
CA LEU A 30 -18.64 -13.92 0.97
C LEU A 30 -18.98 -14.60 -0.35
N LYS A 31 -18.06 -15.38 -0.93
CA LYS A 31 -18.36 -16.21 -2.12
C LYS A 31 -19.44 -17.24 -1.84
N ALA A 32 -19.37 -17.94 -0.70
CA ALA A 32 -20.40 -18.89 -0.30
C ALA A 32 -21.77 -18.25 -0.10
N LEU A 33 -21.81 -16.96 0.30
CA LEU A 33 -23.02 -16.16 0.44
C LEU A 33 -23.45 -15.52 -0.89
N ARG A 34 -22.73 -15.77 -1.99
CA ARG A 34 -23.00 -15.26 -3.35
C ARG A 34 -22.98 -13.74 -3.48
N PHE A 35 -22.13 -13.05 -2.72
CA PHE A 35 -21.82 -11.65 -2.97
C PHE A 35 -21.11 -11.47 -4.32
N SER A 36 -21.22 -10.26 -4.91
CA SER A 36 -20.51 -9.93 -6.14
C SER A 36 -18.98 -10.03 -5.94
N ASN A 37 -18.25 -10.30 -7.02
CA ASN A 37 -16.77 -10.37 -6.94
C ASN A 37 -16.17 -9.06 -6.43
N GLU A 38 -16.72 -7.92 -6.81
CA GLU A 38 -16.32 -6.60 -6.33
C GLU A 38 -16.38 -6.52 -4.79
N ILE A 39 -17.54 -6.81 -4.20
CA ILE A 39 -17.71 -6.82 -2.73
C ILE A 39 -16.75 -7.83 -2.07
N VAL A 40 -16.56 -9.01 -2.68
CA VAL A 40 -15.67 -10.04 -2.15
C VAL A 40 -14.22 -9.53 -2.11
N ASP A 41 -13.77 -8.90 -3.18
CA ASP A 41 -12.39 -8.41 -3.29
C ASP A 41 -12.18 -7.18 -2.40
N ASP A 42 -13.11 -6.23 -2.37
CA ASP A 42 -13.09 -5.04 -1.51
C ASP A 42 -13.01 -5.39 -0.02
N VAL A 43 -13.92 -6.23 0.46
CA VAL A 43 -13.92 -6.62 1.88
C VAL A 43 -12.68 -7.42 2.24
N SER A 44 -12.21 -8.28 1.33
CA SER A 44 -10.99 -9.05 1.55
C SER A 44 -9.76 -8.14 1.63
N ALA A 45 -9.67 -7.12 0.78
CA ALA A 45 -8.61 -6.12 0.79
C ALA A 45 -8.63 -5.30 2.10
N LEU A 46 -9.80 -4.81 2.53
CA LEU A 46 -9.94 -4.09 3.79
C LEU A 46 -9.50 -4.93 4.99
N VAL A 47 -9.90 -6.22 5.05
CA VAL A 47 -9.47 -7.13 6.12
C VAL A 47 -7.96 -7.37 6.07
N PHE A 48 -7.36 -7.44 4.89
CA PHE A 48 -5.91 -7.60 4.75
C PHE A 48 -5.13 -6.35 5.21
N LEU A 49 -5.64 -5.16 4.87
CA LEU A 49 -4.95 -3.90 5.09
C LEU A 49 -5.15 -3.30 6.49
N HIS A 50 -6.15 -3.73 7.27
CA HIS A 50 -6.55 -3.04 8.51
C HIS A 50 -5.43 -2.88 9.55
N LEU A 51 -4.42 -3.75 9.52
CA LEU A 51 -3.27 -3.64 10.42
C LEU A 51 -2.16 -2.71 9.93
N ARG A 52 -2.21 -2.28 8.67
CA ARG A 52 -1.16 -1.42 8.09
C ARG A 52 -0.95 -0.13 8.88
N PHE A 53 -2.03 0.42 9.43
CA PHE A 53 -1.98 1.62 10.26
C PHE A 53 -1.14 1.46 11.53
N HIS A 54 -1.06 0.28 12.12
CA HIS A 54 -0.40 0.08 13.42
C HIS A 54 1.09 0.45 13.44
N GLY A 55 1.74 0.54 12.29
CA GLY A 55 3.10 1.06 12.15
C GLY A 55 3.22 2.58 12.24
N TYR A 56 2.13 3.35 12.07
CA TYR A 56 2.16 4.83 12.02
C TYR A 56 2.23 5.42 13.42
N GLY A 57 2.28 5.10 14.43
CA GLY A 57 2.38 5.78 15.75
C GLY A 57 3.57 5.30 16.58
N THR A 58 4.30 4.31 16.09
CA THR A 58 5.40 3.66 16.80
C THR A 58 6.77 3.92 16.19
N GLY A 59 6.80 4.57 15.02
CA GLY A 59 8.00 4.94 14.29
C GLY A 59 7.72 6.08 13.32
N GLU A 60 8.76 6.67 12.75
CA GLU A 60 8.61 7.71 11.73
C GLU A 60 8.20 7.06 10.40
N TRP A 61 6.94 7.20 10.03
CA TRP A 61 6.54 6.95 8.66
C TRP A 61 7.10 8.05 7.77
N THR A 62 7.91 7.65 6.81
CA THR A 62 8.38 8.53 5.74
C THR A 62 7.23 8.82 4.77
N ASP A 63 7.37 9.84 3.92
CA ASP A 63 6.40 10.11 2.85
C ASP A 63 6.29 8.93 1.89
N SER A 64 7.39 8.22 1.64
CA SER A 64 7.39 6.96 0.91
C SER A 64 6.46 5.91 1.53
N ALA A 65 6.47 5.74 2.84
CA ALA A 65 5.56 4.82 3.52
C ALA A 65 4.09 5.26 3.41
N VAL A 66 3.82 6.57 3.49
CA VAL A 66 2.46 7.12 3.30
C VAL A 66 1.98 6.91 1.86
N ARG A 67 2.82 7.18 0.84
CA ARG A 67 2.49 6.92 -0.57
C ARG A 67 2.14 5.45 -0.79
N ARG A 68 2.93 4.52 -0.23
CA ARG A 68 2.67 3.08 -0.33
C ARG A 68 1.36 2.69 0.34
N TYR A 69 1.04 3.29 1.50
CA TYR A 69 -0.24 3.08 2.18
C TYR A 69 -1.42 3.52 1.31
N ILE A 70 -1.34 4.71 0.69
CA ILE A 70 -2.37 5.24 -0.22
C ILE A 70 -2.53 4.31 -1.42
N ARG A 71 -1.43 3.94 -2.08
CA ARG A 71 -1.43 3.04 -3.25
C ARG A 71 -2.06 1.69 -2.92
N ASP A 72 -1.69 1.09 -1.80
CA ASP A 72 -2.17 -0.24 -1.44
C ASP A 72 -3.64 -0.23 -1.01
N ALA A 73 -4.15 0.91 -0.54
CA ALA A 73 -5.56 1.09 -0.21
C ALA A 73 -6.44 1.42 -1.43
N GLU A 74 -5.86 2.06 -2.46
CA GLU A 74 -6.57 2.49 -3.68
C GLU A 74 -7.89 3.21 -3.37
N HIS A 75 -8.98 2.83 -4.03
CA HIS A 75 -10.34 3.36 -3.82
C HIS A 75 -10.92 3.03 -2.43
N GLN A 76 -10.30 2.11 -1.68
CA GLN A 76 -10.73 1.71 -0.35
C GLN A 76 -10.17 2.58 0.79
N LEU A 77 -9.37 3.61 0.49
CA LEU A 77 -8.67 4.41 1.51
C LEU A 77 -9.62 4.94 2.60
N ILE A 78 -10.76 5.52 2.20
CA ILE A 78 -11.77 6.06 3.12
C ILE A 78 -12.37 4.93 3.99
N HIS A 79 -12.75 3.82 3.38
CA HIS A 79 -13.29 2.68 4.11
C HIS A 79 -12.27 2.05 5.06
N LEU A 80 -11.00 2.03 4.65
CA LEU A 80 -9.91 1.54 5.50
C LEU A 80 -9.73 2.44 6.74
N HIS A 81 -9.80 3.77 6.60
CA HIS A 81 -9.77 4.69 7.75
C HIS A 81 -10.96 4.46 8.70
N VAL A 82 -12.17 4.32 8.16
CA VAL A 82 -13.36 4.00 8.98
C VAL A 82 -13.18 2.68 9.72
N LEU A 83 -12.71 1.64 9.03
CA LEU A 83 -12.51 0.32 9.62
C LEU A 83 -11.46 0.35 10.73
N THR A 84 -10.31 0.97 10.48
CA THR A 84 -9.22 1.04 11.47
C THR A 84 -9.59 1.86 12.70
N ARG A 85 -10.33 2.95 12.54
CA ARG A 85 -10.89 3.71 13.68
C ARG A 85 -11.90 2.89 14.49
N ALA A 86 -12.75 2.12 13.82
CA ALA A 86 -13.75 1.26 14.47
C ALA A 86 -13.12 0.05 15.17
N ASP A 87 -12.00 -0.49 14.70
CA ASP A 87 -11.28 -1.60 15.35
C ASP A 87 -10.53 -1.19 16.63
N CYS A 88 -10.53 0.09 16.97
CA CYS A 88 -9.98 0.60 18.23
C CYS A 88 -10.84 0.17 19.40
N THR A 89 -10.53 -0.98 20.00
CA THR A 89 -11.33 -1.61 21.07
C THR A 89 -10.79 -1.36 22.48
N THR A 90 -9.90 -0.38 22.68
CA THR A 90 -9.32 -0.09 23.99
C THR A 90 -10.34 0.57 24.93
N ARG A 91 -10.43 0.08 26.17
CA ARG A 91 -11.22 0.71 27.24
C ARG A 91 -10.48 1.85 27.94
N ASN A 92 -9.22 2.07 27.66
CA ASN A 92 -8.41 3.14 28.21
C ASN A 92 -8.65 4.42 27.41
N ALA A 93 -9.37 5.38 27.97
CA ALA A 93 -9.72 6.63 27.32
C ALA A 93 -8.49 7.42 26.82
N ARG A 94 -7.41 7.50 27.62
CA ARG A 94 -6.16 8.17 27.23
C ARG A 94 -5.50 7.52 26.02
N LYS A 95 -5.52 6.18 25.97
CA LYS A 95 -4.99 5.42 24.83
C LYS A 95 -5.87 5.61 23.59
N ALA A 96 -7.20 5.61 23.75
CA ALA A 96 -8.13 5.87 22.65
C ALA A 96 -7.94 7.27 22.06
N GLU A 97 -7.79 8.31 22.91
CA GLU A 97 -7.52 9.68 22.49
C GLU A 97 -6.17 9.79 21.75
N GLY A 98 -5.12 9.15 22.25
CA GLY A 98 -3.82 9.12 21.58
C GLY A 98 -3.90 8.46 20.18
N LEU A 99 -4.63 7.37 20.05
CA LEU A 99 -4.88 6.74 18.76
C LEU A 99 -5.69 7.64 17.82
N ALA A 100 -6.74 8.29 18.28
CA ALA A 100 -7.52 9.24 17.49
C ALA A 100 -6.63 10.35 16.91
N LYS A 101 -5.78 10.97 17.73
CA LYS A 101 -4.82 12.00 17.27
C LYS A 101 -3.83 11.45 16.23
N THR A 102 -3.41 10.19 16.36
CA THR A 102 -2.53 9.54 15.40
C THR A 102 -3.24 9.31 14.05
N TYR A 103 -4.52 8.91 14.06
CA TYR A 103 -5.34 8.83 12.85
C TYR A 103 -5.50 10.18 12.17
N ASP A 104 -5.85 11.22 12.95
CA ASP A 104 -6.03 12.58 12.41
C ASP A 104 -4.74 13.10 11.78
N SER A 105 -3.59 12.84 12.41
CA SER A 105 -2.27 13.19 11.88
C SER A 105 -1.96 12.48 10.55
N LEU A 106 -2.27 11.18 10.43
CA LEU A 106 -2.08 10.45 9.18
C LEU A 106 -2.97 10.98 8.07
N GLU A 107 -4.27 11.20 8.35
CA GLU A 107 -5.22 11.71 7.36
C GLU A 107 -4.83 13.10 6.86
N ALA A 108 -4.40 14.00 7.77
CA ALA A 108 -3.89 15.32 7.39
C ALA A 108 -2.64 15.23 6.52
N ARG A 109 -1.71 14.33 6.83
CA ARG A 109 -0.51 14.11 6.03
C ARG A 109 -0.81 13.51 4.67
N ILE A 110 -1.76 12.59 4.58
CA ILE A 110 -2.25 12.04 3.32
C ILE A 110 -2.84 13.16 2.45
N ALA A 111 -3.73 14.00 3.02
CA ALA A 111 -4.33 15.11 2.29
C ALA A 111 -3.28 16.07 1.71
N LEU A 112 -2.27 16.41 2.52
CA LEU A 112 -1.17 17.28 2.08
C LEU A 112 -0.36 16.65 0.95
N LEU A 113 -0.01 15.37 1.03
CA LEU A 113 0.72 14.68 -0.02
C LEU A 113 -0.11 14.53 -1.30
N MET A 114 -1.40 14.24 -1.18
CA MET A 114 -2.31 14.15 -2.34
C MET A 114 -2.44 15.49 -3.06
N GLU A 115 -2.51 16.60 -2.32
CA GLU A 115 -2.52 17.95 -2.89
C GLU A 115 -1.21 18.28 -3.62
N GLN A 116 -0.07 17.95 -3.01
CA GLN A 116 1.25 18.28 -3.55
C GLN A 116 1.66 17.43 -4.76
N GLU A 117 1.26 16.18 -4.78
CA GLU A 117 1.82 15.17 -5.70
C GLU A 117 0.76 14.55 -6.62
N GLU A 118 -0.48 15.01 -6.59
CA GLU A 118 -1.61 14.41 -7.34
C GLU A 118 -1.65 12.87 -7.21
N LEU A 119 -1.51 12.36 -5.99
CA LEU A 119 -1.35 10.92 -5.73
C LEU A 119 -2.51 10.04 -6.22
N GLU A 120 -3.68 10.61 -6.53
CA GLU A 120 -4.79 9.90 -7.16
C GLU A 120 -4.43 9.35 -8.55
N LYS A 121 -3.37 9.87 -9.17
CA LYS A 121 -2.87 9.47 -10.48
C LYS A 121 -1.45 8.91 -10.39
N ILE A 122 -1.15 8.13 -9.35
CA ILE A 122 0.19 7.56 -9.17
C ILE A 122 0.52 6.67 -10.36
N ARG A 123 1.38 7.20 -11.23
CA ARG A 123 2.00 6.50 -12.35
C ARG A 123 3.46 6.96 -12.44
N PRO A 124 4.35 6.18 -13.04
CA PRO A 124 5.70 6.66 -13.32
C PRO A 124 5.68 7.92 -14.18
N ASP A 125 6.75 8.70 -14.12
CA ASP A 125 6.91 9.90 -14.94
C ASP A 125 7.07 9.59 -16.45
N LEU A 126 7.31 8.30 -16.80
CA LEU A 126 7.31 7.78 -18.17
C LEU A 126 6.30 6.63 -18.27
N ASP A 127 5.52 6.62 -19.35
CA ASP A 127 4.61 5.51 -19.66
C ASP A 127 5.31 4.37 -20.43
N GLY A 128 4.55 3.29 -20.70
CA GLY A 128 5.10 2.12 -21.38
C GLY A 128 5.54 2.39 -22.83
N LEU A 129 4.91 3.34 -23.52
CA LEU A 129 5.27 3.73 -24.89
C LEU A 129 6.57 4.54 -24.89
N GLU A 130 6.69 5.49 -23.98
CA GLU A 130 7.90 6.28 -23.78
C GLU A 130 9.08 5.40 -23.39
N ILE A 131 8.90 4.46 -22.46
CA ILE A 131 9.92 3.48 -22.07
C ILE A 131 10.40 2.67 -23.31
N MET A 132 9.49 2.17 -24.12
CA MET A 132 9.83 1.43 -25.33
C MET A 132 10.59 2.31 -26.34
N ALA A 133 10.18 3.55 -26.52
CA ALA A 133 10.84 4.50 -27.42
C ALA A 133 12.26 4.83 -26.97
N ILE A 134 12.46 5.14 -25.67
CA ILE A 134 13.77 5.47 -25.09
C ILE A 134 14.72 4.28 -25.17
N LEU A 135 14.25 3.08 -24.86
CA LEU A 135 15.07 1.87 -24.84
C LEU A 135 15.25 1.23 -26.22
N GLY A 136 14.49 1.64 -27.24
CA GLY A 136 14.51 1.06 -28.58
C GLY A 136 14.05 -0.40 -28.62
N ILE A 137 13.06 -0.78 -27.80
CA ILE A 137 12.59 -2.16 -27.66
C ILE A 137 11.10 -2.32 -27.99
N SER A 138 10.72 -3.51 -28.44
CA SER A 138 9.33 -3.90 -28.66
C SER A 138 8.62 -4.27 -27.34
N PRO A 139 7.27 -4.30 -27.32
CA PRO A 139 6.50 -4.76 -26.16
C PRO A 139 7.01 -6.10 -25.65
N SER A 140 7.36 -6.15 -24.37
CA SER A 140 7.97 -7.33 -23.74
C SER A 140 7.87 -7.25 -22.21
N PRO A 141 8.05 -8.37 -21.48
CA PRO A 141 8.02 -8.34 -20.01
C PRO A 141 9.04 -7.40 -19.36
N ILE A 142 10.11 -7.02 -20.07
CA ILE A 142 11.11 -6.09 -19.54
C ILE A 142 10.58 -4.66 -19.48
N VAL A 143 9.66 -4.27 -20.36
CA VAL A 143 8.97 -2.97 -20.29
C VAL A 143 8.18 -2.88 -18.98
N GLY A 144 7.48 -3.95 -18.59
CA GLY A 144 6.77 -4.02 -17.31
C GLY A 144 7.71 -3.91 -16.10
N ARG A 145 8.90 -4.51 -16.16
CA ARG A 145 9.91 -4.38 -15.09
C ARG A 145 10.49 -2.96 -15.01
N ALA A 146 10.73 -2.34 -16.15
CA ALA A 146 11.20 -0.95 -16.22
C ALA A 146 10.13 0.01 -15.67
N TYR A 147 8.88 -0.19 -16.06
CA TYR A 147 7.73 0.57 -15.54
C TYR A 147 7.62 0.42 -14.01
N GLN A 148 7.73 -0.79 -13.49
CA GLN A 148 7.68 -1.03 -12.04
C GLN A 148 8.85 -0.37 -11.31
N TYR A 149 10.05 -0.42 -11.87
CA TYR A 149 11.22 0.28 -11.31
C TYR A 149 10.99 1.80 -11.20
N LEU A 150 10.49 2.43 -12.28
CA LEU A 150 10.19 3.86 -12.26
C LEU A 150 9.04 4.22 -11.30
N LEU A 151 8.06 3.33 -11.16
CA LEU A 151 6.98 3.49 -10.18
C LEU A 151 7.51 3.42 -8.75
N ASP A 152 8.37 2.46 -8.44
CA ASP A 152 8.99 2.34 -7.13
C ASP A 152 9.86 3.56 -6.82
N LEU A 153 10.59 4.06 -7.80
CA LEU A 153 11.40 5.27 -7.69
C LEU A 153 10.55 6.51 -7.38
N ARG A 154 9.41 6.67 -8.08
CA ARG A 154 8.44 7.73 -7.81
C ARG A 154 7.84 7.62 -6.40
N MET A 155 7.58 6.40 -5.93
CA MET A 155 7.08 6.17 -4.57
C MET A 155 8.11 6.56 -3.52
N ASP A 156 9.38 6.33 -3.78
CA ASP A 156 10.46 6.60 -2.82
C ASP A 156 10.88 8.08 -2.81
N ARG A 157 10.94 8.72 -3.97
CA ARG A 157 11.52 10.08 -4.14
C ARG A 157 10.49 11.16 -4.49
N GLY A 158 9.23 10.79 -4.80
CA GLY A 158 8.23 11.70 -5.37
C GLY A 158 8.39 11.89 -6.88
N PRO A 159 7.68 12.86 -7.49
CA PRO A 159 7.81 13.18 -8.91
C PRO A 159 9.24 13.58 -9.28
N LEU A 160 9.79 12.94 -10.32
CA LEU A 160 11.15 13.24 -10.80
C LEU A 160 11.14 14.18 -12.01
N GLY A 161 10.06 14.13 -12.81
CA GLY A 161 9.99 14.73 -14.13
C GLY A 161 10.62 13.85 -15.22
N ALA A 162 10.24 14.08 -16.49
CA ALA A 162 10.58 13.21 -17.61
C ALA A 162 12.09 13.03 -17.80
N GLU A 163 12.88 14.11 -17.76
CA GLU A 163 14.33 14.06 -17.98
C GLU A 163 15.06 13.20 -16.92
N ALA A 164 14.72 13.39 -15.65
CA ALA A 164 15.35 12.62 -14.58
C ALA A 164 14.89 11.15 -14.59
N ALA A 165 13.63 10.91 -14.92
CA ALA A 165 13.10 9.55 -15.08
C ALA A 165 13.76 8.82 -16.27
N GLU A 166 14.04 9.50 -17.38
CA GLU A 166 14.80 8.97 -18.52
C GLU A 166 16.22 8.58 -18.12
N ALA A 167 16.92 9.46 -17.39
CA ALA A 167 18.28 9.18 -16.92
C ALA A 167 18.31 7.93 -16.00
N GLU A 168 17.38 7.82 -15.08
CA GLU A 168 17.24 6.66 -14.20
C GLU A 168 16.87 5.39 -14.97
N LEU A 169 16.00 5.49 -15.98
CA LEU A 169 15.64 4.39 -16.86
C LEU A 169 16.87 3.85 -17.62
N LEU A 170 17.68 4.73 -18.20
CA LEU A 170 18.88 4.36 -18.94
C LEU A 170 19.94 3.72 -18.01
N ASN A 171 20.10 4.25 -16.80
CA ASN A 171 20.96 3.65 -15.79
C ASN A 171 20.49 2.24 -15.41
N TRP A 172 19.19 2.08 -15.09
CA TRP A 172 18.59 0.78 -14.81
C TRP A 172 18.76 -0.20 -15.98
N TRP A 173 18.55 0.28 -17.22
CA TRP A 173 18.69 -0.53 -18.42
C TRP A 173 20.10 -1.06 -18.60
N SER A 174 21.13 -0.23 -18.35
CA SER A 174 22.53 -0.67 -18.45
C SER A 174 22.86 -1.90 -17.60
N LEU A 175 22.16 -2.06 -16.47
CA LEU A 175 22.35 -3.13 -15.50
C LEU A 175 21.42 -4.36 -15.75
N ASN A 176 20.28 -4.14 -16.43
CA ASN A 176 19.20 -5.13 -16.50
C ASN A 176 18.87 -5.61 -17.92
N LYS A 177 19.55 -5.07 -18.96
CA LYS A 177 19.34 -5.53 -20.34
C LYS A 177 19.70 -7.02 -20.47
N PRO A 178 18.92 -7.80 -21.23
CA PRO A 178 19.24 -9.20 -21.49
C PRO A 178 20.64 -9.32 -22.10
N LYS A 179 21.45 -10.24 -21.59
CA LYS A 179 22.69 -10.61 -22.26
C LYS A 179 22.29 -11.34 -23.55
N ILE A 180 22.66 -10.79 -24.69
CA ILE A 180 22.54 -11.41 -26.01
C ILE A 180 23.46 -12.61 -26.09
#